data_599a60394274662acda3c0eedea6d4c3
#
_entry.id   599a60394274662acda3c0eedea6d4c3
#
_cell.length_a   1.000
_cell.length_b   1.000
_cell.length_c   1.000
_cell.angle_alpha   90.00
_cell.angle_beta   90.00
_cell.angle_gamma   90.00
#
_symmetry.space_group_name_H-M   'P 1'
#
loop_
_entity.id
_entity.type
_entity.pdbx_description
1 polymer ?
#
loop_
_entity_poly.entity_id
_entity_poly.type
_entity_poly.pdbx_seq_one_letter_code
_entity_poly.pdbx_strand_id
1 'polypeptide(L)'
;MRIKVCGNTQLSQVYAMDEMGIEFAGFIFYHKSPRYVVGRIGEEELKRAKLKINKVGVFVNAAYDEVMGYVEKYGLYMVQLHGDESPRLCERLSEQVPTIKVFRIKEGDNIDWKIREYRAVSDLFLFDTDWFNYGGSGKKFDWKILDNAHIKKPFLLSGGIGIEDAGALRSFAAGKHGENLFAIDVNSKLESSPGIKNMEKVRKFVEALR
;
A
#
# COMPACT_ATOMS: atom_id res chain seq x y z
N MET A 1 -1.28 -0.95 15.58
CA MET A 1 -1.02 -0.33 14.25
C MET A 1 -1.88 -1.00 13.20
N ARG A 2 -2.43 -0.24 12.24
CA ARG A 2 -3.14 -0.84 11.08
C ARG A 2 -2.13 -1.46 10.12
N ILE A 3 -2.57 -2.54 9.45
CA ILE A 3 -1.73 -3.29 8.52
C ILE A 3 -2.41 -3.36 7.16
N LYS A 4 -1.65 -3.09 6.09
CA LYS A 4 -2.01 -3.37 4.71
C LYS A 4 -1.10 -4.48 4.19
N VAL A 5 -1.68 -5.55 3.65
CA VAL A 5 -0.94 -6.60 2.95
C VAL A 5 -1.20 -6.47 1.46
N CYS A 6 -0.17 -6.14 0.69
CA CYS A 6 -0.26 -5.84 -0.74
C CYS A 6 0.04 -7.05 -1.62
N GLY A 7 -0.39 -7.02 -2.89
CA GLY A 7 -0.04 -8.01 -3.90
C GLY A 7 -0.77 -9.35 -3.77
N ASN A 8 -2.03 -9.33 -3.36
CA ASN A 8 -2.84 -10.54 -3.18
C ASN A 8 -3.37 -11.05 -4.53
N THR A 9 -3.27 -12.37 -4.73
CA THR A 9 -3.73 -13.06 -5.94
C THR A 9 -4.56 -14.30 -5.64
N GLN A 10 -4.85 -14.58 -4.37
CA GLN A 10 -5.68 -15.70 -3.90
C GLN A 10 -6.71 -15.21 -2.88
N LEU A 11 -8.00 -15.35 -3.19
CA LEU A 11 -9.07 -14.88 -2.32
C LEU A 11 -9.12 -15.64 -0.98
N SER A 12 -8.77 -16.92 -0.96
CA SER A 12 -8.67 -17.72 0.27
C SER A 12 -7.67 -17.14 1.28
N GLN A 13 -6.54 -16.59 0.79
CA GLN A 13 -5.57 -15.92 1.66
C GLN A 13 -6.11 -14.58 2.18
N VAL A 14 -6.94 -13.88 1.39
CA VAL A 14 -7.60 -12.63 1.83
C VAL A 14 -8.60 -12.93 2.96
N TYR A 15 -9.38 -14.01 2.87
CA TYR A 15 -10.26 -14.44 3.96
C TYR A 15 -9.47 -14.75 5.23
N ALA A 16 -8.38 -15.49 5.13
CA ALA A 16 -7.54 -15.80 6.29
C ALA A 16 -6.92 -14.53 6.93
N MET A 17 -6.58 -13.51 6.11
CA MET A 17 -6.10 -12.21 6.62
C MET A 17 -7.23 -11.39 7.27
N ASP A 18 -8.45 -11.46 6.74
CA ASP A 18 -9.64 -10.84 7.33
C ASP A 18 -9.92 -11.41 8.73
N GLU A 19 -9.82 -12.74 8.90
CA GLU A 19 -9.93 -13.41 10.20
C GLU A 19 -8.82 -13.01 11.19
N MET A 20 -7.62 -12.69 10.70
CA MET A 20 -6.55 -12.13 11.52
C MET A 20 -6.77 -10.65 11.88
N GLY A 21 -7.83 -10.03 11.38
CA GLY A 21 -8.17 -8.62 11.61
C GLY A 21 -7.23 -7.65 10.89
N ILE A 22 -6.64 -8.02 9.76
CA ILE A 22 -5.88 -7.10 8.89
C ILE A 22 -6.85 -6.12 8.25
N GLU A 23 -6.51 -4.85 8.24
CA GLU A 23 -7.42 -3.79 7.84
C GLU A 23 -7.49 -3.53 6.33
N PHE A 24 -6.39 -3.81 5.59
CA PHE A 24 -6.31 -3.52 4.15
C PHE A 24 -5.67 -4.66 3.37
N ALA A 25 -6.28 -5.05 2.24
CA ALA A 25 -5.72 -5.97 1.26
C ALA A 25 -5.49 -5.26 -0.08
N GLY A 26 -4.25 -5.24 -0.56
CA GLY A 26 -3.87 -4.60 -1.83
C GLY A 26 -3.92 -5.60 -3.01
N PHE A 27 -4.53 -5.18 -4.12
CA PHE A 27 -4.66 -5.92 -5.37
C PHE A 27 -4.02 -5.12 -6.50
N ILE A 28 -3.06 -5.70 -7.23
CA ILE A 28 -2.25 -4.98 -8.22
C ILE A 28 -2.88 -5.12 -9.60
N PHE A 29 -3.27 -4.00 -10.20
CA PHE A 29 -3.85 -3.88 -11.54
C PHE A 29 -2.82 -3.41 -12.59
N TYR A 30 -1.56 -3.72 -12.39
CA TYR A 30 -0.48 -3.42 -13.33
C TYR A 30 -0.02 -4.70 -14.02
N HIS A 31 -0.30 -4.83 -15.32
CA HIS A 31 -0.10 -6.08 -16.09
C HIS A 31 1.34 -6.59 -16.13
N LYS A 32 2.35 -5.72 -15.95
CA LYS A 32 3.77 -6.12 -15.89
C LYS A 32 4.19 -6.66 -14.52
N SER A 33 3.31 -6.56 -13.51
CA SER A 33 3.61 -7.08 -12.18
C SER A 33 3.45 -8.60 -12.14
N PRO A 34 4.38 -9.35 -11.52
CA PRO A 34 4.17 -10.78 -11.27
C PRO A 34 3.01 -11.04 -10.29
N ARG A 35 2.47 -10.00 -9.66
CA ARG A 35 1.32 -10.01 -8.75
C ARG A 35 0.06 -9.44 -9.37
N TYR A 36 -0.01 -9.37 -10.72
CA TYR A 36 -1.19 -8.89 -11.42
C TYR A 36 -2.41 -9.76 -11.08
N VAL A 37 -3.49 -9.13 -10.62
CA VAL A 37 -4.64 -9.85 -10.04
C VAL A 37 -5.67 -10.29 -11.08
N VAL A 38 -5.77 -9.57 -12.22
CA VAL A 38 -6.75 -9.87 -13.27
C VAL A 38 -6.53 -11.27 -13.83
N GLY A 39 -7.60 -12.06 -13.90
CA GLY A 39 -7.56 -13.48 -14.28
C GLY A 39 -7.13 -14.45 -13.19
N ARG A 40 -6.76 -13.95 -11.97
CA ARG A 40 -6.42 -14.80 -10.82
C ARG A 40 -7.53 -14.81 -9.76
N ILE A 41 -8.22 -13.68 -9.59
CA ILE A 41 -9.42 -13.56 -8.77
C ILE A 41 -10.52 -12.98 -9.67
N GLY A 42 -11.69 -13.60 -9.67
CA GLY A 42 -12.83 -13.14 -10.47
C GLY A 42 -13.36 -11.79 -9.98
N GLU A 43 -13.80 -10.94 -10.91
CA GLU A 43 -14.33 -9.59 -10.61
C GLU A 43 -15.49 -9.68 -9.62
N GLU A 44 -16.54 -10.43 -9.99
CA GLU A 44 -17.71 -10.63 -9.15
C GLU A 44 -17.40 -11.40 -7.85
N GLU A 45 -16.44 -12.32 -7.90
CA GLU A 45 -16.00 -13.08 -6.73
C GLU A 45 -15.42 -12.13 -5.67
N LEU A 46 -14.48 -11.25 -6.06
CA LEU A 46 -13.90 -10.28 -5.15
C LEU A 46 -14.92 -9.21 -4.73
N LYS A 47 -15.75 -8.73 -5.68
CA LYS A 47 -16.75 -7.70 -5.41
C LYS A 47 -17.75 -8.15 -4.33
N ARG A 48 -18.25 -9.37 -4.44
CA ARG A 48 -19.28 -9.95 -3.54
C ARG A 48 -18.70 -10.62 -2.29
N ALA A 49 -17.39 -10.73 -2.19
CA ALA A 49 -16.73 -11.31 -1.01
C ALA A 49 -17.16 -10.56 0.25
N LYS A 50 -17.71 -11.30 1.22
CA LYS A 50 -18.12 -10.77 2.54
C LYS A 50 -16.87 -10.62 3.42
N LEU A 51 -16.18 -9.53 3.28
CA LEU A 51 -14.93 -9.20 3.95
C LEU A 51 -15.08 -7.94 4.78
N LYS A 52 -14.46 -7.90 5.96
CA LYS A 52 -14.27 -6.68 6.77
C LYS A 52 -13.03 -5.92 6.31
N ILE A 53 -12.03 -6.65 5.78
CA ILE A 53 -10.80 -6.08 5.22
C ILE A 53 -11.10 -5.19 4.01
N ASN A 54 -10.57 -3.98 4.00
CA ASN A 54 -10.78 -3.02 2.92
C ASN A 54 -9.93 -3.36 1.69
N LYS A 55 -10.54 -3.39 0.52
CA LYS A 55 -9.91 -3.71 -0.76
C LYS A 55 -9.24 -2.46 -1.36
N VAL A 56 -7.93 -2.52 -1.58
CA VAL A 56 -7.15 -1.40 -2.16
C VAL A 56 -6.63 -1.81 -3.54
N GLY A 57 -7.05 -1.11 -4.59
CA GLY A 57 -6.52 -1.29 -5.95
C GLY A 57 -5.20 -0.54 -6.12
N VAL A 58 -4.18 -1.21 -6.64
CA VAL A 58 -2.86 -0.61 -6.88
C VAL A 58 -2.64 -0.46 -8.38
N PHE A 59 -2.39 0.77 -8.83
CA PHE A 59 -2.27 1.18 -10.22
C PHE A 59 -0.91 1.83 -10.49
N VAL A 60 -0.42 1.71 -11.72
CA VAL A 60 0.81 2.36 -12.19
C VAL A 60 0.51 3.02 -13.53
N ASN A 61 0.44 4.35 -13.54
CA ASN A 61 0.20 5.19 -14.72
C ASN A 61 -1.07 4.81 -15.51
N ALA A 62 -2.10 4.30 -14.81
CA ALA A 62 -3.39 3.99 -15.41
C ALA A 62 -4.22 5.27 -15.66
N ALA A 63 -5.04 5.26 -16.71
CA ALA A 63 -5.96 6.36 -16.99
C ALA A 63 -7.13 6.38 -15.99
N TYR A 64 -7.77 7.53 -15.84
CA TYR A 64 -8.89 7.72 -14.92
C TYR A 64 -10.00 6.68 -15.13
N ASP A 65 -10.46 6.50 -16.38
CA ASP A 65 -11.56 5.59 -16.70
C ASP A 65 -11.18 4.12 -16.44
N GLU A 66 -9.92 3.76 -16.65
CA GLU A 66 -9.40 2.44 -16.33
C GLU A 66 -9.44 2.19 -14.81
N VAL A 67 -8.96 3.14 -14.00
CA VAL A 67 -9.00 3.05 -12.54
C VAL A 67 -10.44 2.90 -12.05
N MET A 68 -11.34 3.79 -12.48
CA MET A 68 -12.75 3.78 -12.06
C MET A 68 -13.48 2.52 -12.52
N GLY A 69 -13.17 2.01 -13.71
CA GLY A 69 -13.70 0.73 -14.18
C GLY A 69 -13.33 -0.44 -13.27
N TYR A 70 -12.09 -0.50 -12.78
CA TYR A 70 -11.68 -1.52 -11.81
C TYR A 70 -12.27 -1.28 -10.40
N VAL A 71 -12.42 -0.02 -9.98
CA VAL A 71 -13.10 0.31 -8.71
C VAL A 71 -14.51 -0.28 -8.71
N GLU A 72 -15.27 -0.09 -9.78
CA GLU A 72 -16.63 -0.60 -9.89
C GLU A 72 -16.68 -2.12 -10.02
N LYS A 73 -15.87 -2.71 -10.91
CA LYS A 73 -15.87 -4.15 -11.20
C LYS A 73 -15.46 -5.01 -10.00
N TYR A 74 -14.46 -4.59 -9.25
CA TYR A 74 -13.93 -5.34 -8.11
C TYR A 74 -14.47 -4.85 -6.75
N GLY A 75 -15.24 -3.77 -6.73
CA GLY A 75 -15.76 -3.17 -5.50
C GLY A 75 -14.63 -2.70 -4.59
N LEU A 76 -13.68 -1.95 -5.15
CA LEU A 76 -12.54 -1.44 -4.39
C LEU A 76 -12.97 -0.31 -3.46
N TYR A 77 -12.46 -0.32 -2.24
CA TYR A 77 -12.71 0.71 -1.25
C TYR A 77 -11.81 1.94 -1.42
N MET A 78 -10.59 1.72 -1.94
CA MET A 78 -9.54 2.74 -2.03
C MET A 78 -8.63 2.44 -3.22
N VAL A 79 -7.99 3.46 -3.79
CA VAL A 79 -6.99 3.32 -4.85
C VAL A 79 -5.63 3.81 -4.39
N GLN A 80 -4.58 3.13 -4.85
CA GLN A 80 -3.17 3.47 -4.62
C GLN A 80 -2.50 3.73 -5.97
N LEU A 81 -2.01 4.95 -6.17
CA LEU A 81 -1.33 5.42 -7.36
C LEU A 81 0.18 5.30 -7.18
N HIS A 82 0.77 4.27 -7.79
CA HIS A 82 2.16 3.85 -7.54
C HIS A 82 3.12 4.21 -8.68
N GLY A 83 2.64 4.94 -9.69
CA GLY A 83 3.41 5.44 -10.81
C GLY A 83 3.78 6.93 -10.65
N ASP A 84 3.85 7.60 -11.79
CA ASP A 84 4.17 9.03 -11.90
C ASP A 84 2.90 9.85 -12.24
N GLU A 85 1.77 9.45 -11.62
CA GLU A 85 0.47 10.07 -11.85
C GLU A 85 0.48 11.54 -11.45
N SER A 86 -0.11 12.39 -12.31
CA SER A 86 -0.15 13.85 -12.10
C SER A 86 -1.05 14.24 -10.91
N PRO A 87 -0.81 15.42 -10.29
CA PRO A 87 -1.70 15.97 -9.26
C PRO A 87 -3.16 16.08 -9.74
N ARG A 88 -3.39 16.46 -11.00
CA ARG A 88 -4.73 16.56 -11.60
C ARG A 88 -5.47 15.21 -11.64
N LEU A 89 -4.76 14.12 -11.93
CA LEU A 89 -5.36 12.79 -11.90
C LEU A 89 -5.70 12.37 -10.46
N CYS A 90 -4.79 12.65 -9.52
CA CYS A 90 -5.03 12.39 -8.09
C CYS A 90 -6.28 13.13 -7.59
N GLU A 91 -6.42 14.43 -7.93
CA GLU A 91 -7.58 15.25 -7.57
C GLU A 91 -8.88 14.64 -8.09
N ARG A 92 -8.96 14.35 -9.40
CA ARG A 92 -10.17 13.75 -9.99
C ARG A 92 -10.54 12.41 -9.37
N LEU A 93 -9.56 11.58 -8.99
CA LEU A 93 -9.83 10.29 -8.36
C LEU A 93 -10.25 10.48 -6.90
N SER A 94 -9.61 11.38 -6.14
CA SER A 94 -9.93 11.62 -4.73
C SER A 94 -11.33 12.19 -4.50
N GLU A 95 -11.93 12.84 -5.52
CA GLU A 95 -13.34 13.24 -5.49
C GLU A 95 -14.33 12.06 -5.53
N GLN A 96 -13.89 10.88 -5.97
CA GLN A 96 -14.74 9.70 -6.19
C GLN A 96 -14.43 8.54 -5.25
N VAL A 97 -13.15 8.34 -4.92
CA VAL A 97 -12.66 7.21 -4.14
C VAL A 97 -11.43 7.62 -3.32
N PRO A 98 -11.30 7.21 -2.04
CA PRO A 98 -10.12 7.54 -1.24
C PRO A 98 -8.84 7.15 -1.96
N THR A 99 -7.92 8.10 -2.12
CA THR A 99 -6.76 7.98 -2.98
C THR A 99 -5.46 8.08 -2.20
N ILE A 100 -4.60 7.08 -2.33
CA ILE A 100 -3.23 7.03 -1.80
C ILE A 100 -2.26 7.41 -2.91
N LYS A 101 -1.45 8.48 -2.75
CA LYS A 101 -0.33 8.75 -3.66
C LYS A 101 0.96 8.18 -3.08
N VAL A 102 1.65 7.37 -3.88
CA VAL A 102 2.94 6.77 -3.50
C VAL A 102 4.09 7.69 -3.89
N PHE A 103 5.04 7.82 -2.97
CA PHE A 103 6.33 8.48 -3.17
C PHE A 103 7.45 7.49 -2.94
N ARG A 104 8.25 7.26 -3.96
CA ARG A 104 9.48 6.47 -3.88
C ARG A 104 10.58 7.33 -3.29
N ILE A 105 11.17 6.84 -2.19
CA ILE A 105 12.13 7.59 -1.37
C ILE A 105 13.51 6.95 -1.49
N LYS A 106 14.51 7.78 -1.74
CA LYS A 106 15.93 7.45 -1.68
C LYS A 106 16.67 8.40 -0.75
N GLU A 107 17.89 8.03 -0.39
CA GLU A 107 18.77 8.89 0.39
C GLU A 107 18.99 10.25 -0.29
N GLY A 108 18.90 11.31 0.51
CA GLY A 108 19.07 12.70 0.05
C GLY A 108 17.80 13.35 -0.55
N ASP A 109 16.67 12.64 -0.61
CA ASP A 109 15.42 13.23 -1.10
C ASP A 109 14.90 14.33 -0.16
N ASN A 110 14.39 15.42 -0.77
CA ASN A 110 13.61 16.42 -0.06
C ASN A 110 12.12 16.00 -0.10
N ILE A 111 11.62 15.47 1.01
CA ILE A 111 10.25 14.95 1.12
C ILE A 111 9.22 16.06 0.94
N ASP A 112 9.43 17.24 1.56
CA ASP A 112 8.50 18.37 1.45
C ASP A 112 8.32 18.81 0.00
N TRP A 113 9.40 18.80 -0.78
CA TRP A 113 9.36 19.12 -2.21
C TRP A 113 8.59 18.06 -3.00
N LYS A 114 8.81 16.77 -2.73
CA LYS A 114 8.13 15.65 -3.42
C LYS A 114 6.61 15.66 -3.21
N ILE A 115 6.16 15.96 -2.00
CA ILE A 115 4.74 15.88 -1.64
C ILE A 115 3.97 17.18 -1.90
N ARG A 116 4.65 18.31 -2.16
CA ARG A 116 4.04 19.65 -2.13
C ARG A 116 2.78 19.79 -2.99
N GLU A 117 2.81 19.28 -4.23
CA GLU A 117 1.73 19.42 -5.20
C GLU A 117 0.57 18.42 -4.94
N TYR A 118 0.84 17.38 -4.13
CA TYR A 118 -0.12 16.33 -3.81
C TYR A 118 -0.82 16.54 -2.46
N ARG A 119 -0.39 17.55 -1.68
CA ARG A 119 -0.95 17.79 -0.34
C ARG A 119 -2.44 18.09 -0.33
N ALA A 120 -2.96 18.77 -1.34
CA ALA A 120 -4.38 19.12 -1.44
C ALA A 120 -5.21 18.10 -2.22
N VAL A 121 -4.57 17.28 -3.08
CA VAL A 121 -5.24 16.49 -4.12
C VAL A 121 -5.20 14.97 -3.92
N SER A 122 -4.74 14.50 -2.78
CA SER A 122 -4.80 13.08 -2.39
C SER A 122 -5.17 12.96 -0.93
N ASP A 123 -5.80 11.85 -0.52
CA ASP A 123 -6.27 11.66 0.85
C ASP A 123 -5.15 11.16 1.78
N LEU A 124 -4.33 10.25 1.27
CA LEU A 124 -3.21 9.66 1.99
C LEU A 124 -1.94 9.66 1.13
N PHE A 125 -0.80 9.60 1.82
CA PHE A 125 0.48 9.30 1.18
C PHE A 125 0.90 7.87 1.48
N LEU A 126 1.80 7.33 0.65
CA LEU A 126 2.57 6.14 0.96
C LEU A 126 4.04 6.42 0.63
N PHE A 127 4.91 6.17 1.59
CA PHE A 127 6.36 6.27 1.39
C PHE A 127 6.93 4.88 1.20
N ASP A 128 7.49 4.63 0.01
CA ASP A 128 8.11 3.36 -0.38
C ASP A 128 9.60 3.56 -0.70
N THR A 129 10.39 2.51 -0.61
CA THR A 129 11.81 2.57 -1.01
C THR A 129 11.92 2.74 -2.52
N ASP A 130 12.73 3.72 -2.98
CA ASP A 130 13.03 3.86 -4.42
C ASP A 130 13.91 2.70 -4.88
N TRP A 131 13.44 1.97 -5.89
CA TRP A 131 14.15 0.88 -6.50
C TRP A 131 14.01 0.92 -8.03
N PHE A 132 15.13 0.83 -8.75
CA PHE A 132 15.23 1.01 -10.20
C PHE A 132 14.36 0.07 -11.05
N ASN A 133 13.83 -1.03 -10.49
CA ASN A 133 12.92 -1.94 -11.18
C ASN A 133 11.71 -2.22 -10.28
N TYR A 134 10.53 -1.91 -10.71
CA TYR A 134 9.21 -2.13 -10.07
C TYR A 134 9.05 -3.50 -9.36
N GLY A 135 9.88 -3.79 -8.34
CA GLY A 135 9.85 -5.04 -7.58
C GLY A 135 10.87 -5.05 -6.44
N GLY A 136 10.41 -5.37 -5.25
CA GLY A 136 11.13 -5.22 -3.99
C GLY A 136 12.53 -5.85 -3.95
N SER A 137 13.52 -5.03 -3.68
CA SER A 137 14.93 -5.41 -3.45
C SER A 137 15.18 -5.95 -2.05
N GLY A 138 14.23 -5.77 -1.12
CA GLY A 138 14.44 -6.00 0.30
C GLY A 138 15.32 -4.96 0.99
N LYS A 139 15.84 -3.94 0.28
CA LYS A 139 16.49 -2.79 0.91
C LYS A 139 15.43 -1.80 1.40
N LYS A 140 15.74 -1.07 2.48
CA LYS A 140 14.87 -0.08 3.09
C LYS A 140 15.53 1.28 3.00
N PHE A 141 14.74 2.33 2.80
CA PHE A 141 15.24 3.67 3.06
C PHE A 141 15.29 3.92 4.57
N ASP A 142 16.16 4.82 5.02
CA ASP A 142 16.18 5.21 6.42
C ASP A 142 14.94 6.07 6.72
N TRP A 143 14.03 5.55 7.52
CA TRP A 143 12.78 6.23 7.89
C TRP A 143 13.01 7.57 8.59
N LYS A 144 14.20 7.80 9.17
CA LYS A 144 14.59 9.08 9.78
C LYS A 144 14.57 10.25 8.77
N ILE A 145 14.64 9.98 7.46
CA ILE A 145 14.51 11.04 6.45
C ILE A 145 13.15 11.74 6.55
N LEU A 146 12.12 11.03 7.02
CA LEU A 146 10.78 11.59 7.24
C LEU A 146 10.75 12.57 8.43
N ASP A 147 11.70 12.45 9.41
CA ASP A 147 11.72 13.31 10.60
C ASP A 147 11.95 14.79 10.27
N ASN A 148 12.60 15.06 9.13
CA ASN A 148 12.86 16.42 8.67
C ASN A 148 11.73 17.01 7.83
N ALA A 149 10.66 16.23 7.54
CA ALA A 149 9.55 16.64 6.70
C ALA A 149 8.33 17.15 7.51
N HIS A 150 7.53 18.04 6.88
CA HIS A 150 6.28 18.53 7.44
C HIS A 150 5.09 17.72 6.89
N ILE A 151 5.00 16.45 7.28
CA ILE A 151 3.94 15.54 6.84
C ILE A 151 2.75 15.72 7.77
N LYS A 152 1.75 16.49 7.32
CA LYS A 152 0.49 16.71 8.06
C LYS A 152 -0.64 15.77 7.62
N LYS A 153 -0.42 15.01 6.55
CA LYS A 153 -1.39 14.08 5.97
C LYS A 153 -1.17 12.67 6.51
N PRO A 154 -2.22 11.87 6.74
CA PRO A 154 -2.04 10.48 7.10
C PRO A 154 -1.25 9.73 6.02
N PHE A 155 -0.36 8.83 6.43
CA PHE A 155 0.47 8.10 5.48
C PHE A 155 0.68 6.64 5.85
N LEU A 156 0.99 5.83 4.84
CA LEU A 156 1.45 4.46 4.97
C LEU A 156 2.98 4.41 4.84
N LEU A 157 3.60 3.56 5.64
CA LEU A 157 5.03 3.27 5.54
C LEU A 157 5.23 1.91 4.87
N SER A 158 6.06 1.87 3.82
CA SER A 158 6.34 0.69 3.00
C SER A 158 7.83 0.52 2.74
N GLY A 159 8.21 -0.46 1.91
CA GLY A 159 9.59 -0.66 1.46
C GLY A 159 10.36 -1.73 2.20
N GLY A 160 10.20 -3.00 1.79
CA GLY A 160 10.98 -4.12 2.29
C GLY A 160 10.76 -4.45 3.78
N ILE A 161 9.63 -4.05 4.34
CA ILE A 161 9.26 -4.27 5.74
C ILE A 161 8.95 -5.74 5.99
N GLY A 162 9.52 -6.30 7.06
CA GLY A 162 9.31 -7.66 7.52
C GLY A 162 9.17 -7.75 9.03
N ILE A 163 9.09 -8.98 9.56
CA ILE A 163 8.90 -9.24 10.99
C ILE A 163 10.06 -8.68 11.84
N GLU A 164 11.26 -8.68 11.26
CA GLU A 164 12.47 -8.14 11.87
C GLU A 164 12.38 -6.65 12.22
N ASP A 165 11.42 -5.94 11.60
CA ASP A 165 11.24 -4.50 11.76
C ASP A 165 10.27 -4.11 12.86
N ALA A 166 9.58 -5.06 13.47
CA ALA A 166 8.49 -4.79 14.42
C ALA A 166 8.92 -3.84 15.57
N GLY A 167 10.14 -4.00 16.09
CA GLY A 167 10.68 -3.10 17.11
C GLY A 167 10.89 -1.68 16.60
N ALA A 168 11.49 -1.54 15.43
CA ALA A 168 11.73 -0.24 14.80
C ALA A 168 10.42 0.47 14.43
N LEU A 169 9.42 -0.29 13.95
CA LEU A 169 8.08 0.23 13.64
C LEU A 169 7.36 0.76 14.87
N ARG A 170 7.44 0.05 16.00
CA ARG A 170 6.86 0.54 17.27
C ARG A 170 7.55 1.82 17.73
N SER A 171 8.88 1.89 17.63
CA SER A 171 9.64 3.10 17.97
C SER A 171 9.29 4.27 17.05
N PHE A 172 9.16 4.03 15.74
CA PHE A 172 8.74 5.03 14.76
C PHE A 172 7.31 5.54 15.05
N ALA A 173 6.38 4.63 15.36
CA ALA A 173 4.99 4.99 15.69
C ALA A 173 4.88 5.78 17.03
N ALA A 174 5.80 5.59 17.96
CA ALA A 174 5.88 6.38 19.19
C ALA A 174 6.60 7.74 19.01
N GLY A 175 7.22 7.95 17.85
CA GLY A 175 7.98 9.16 17.54
C GLY A 175 7.15 10.28 16.92
N LYS A 176 7.84 11.27 16.33
CA LYS A 176 7.29 12.51 15.77
C LYS A 176 6.12 12.30 14.78
N HIS A 177 6.17 11.24 13.98
CA HIS A 177 5.19 10.99 12.92
C HIS A 177 4.12 9.95 13.28
N GLY A 178 4.11 9.46 14.53
CA GLY A 178 3.17 8.42 14.96
C GLY A 178 1.71 8.80 14.80
N GLU A 179 1.36 10.07 15.06
CA GLU A 179 -0.01 10.59 14.90
C GLU A 179 -0.49 10.52 13.44
N ASN A 180 0.42 10.68 12.47
CA ASN A 180 0.11 10.64 11.04
C ASN A 180 0.36 9.27 10.41
N LEU A 181 0.96 8.32 11.13
CA LEU A 181 1.15 6.96 10.64
C LEU A 181 -0.19 6.21 10.58
N PHE A 182 -0.73 6.12 9.37
CA PHE A 182 -2.04 5.51 9.14
C PHE A 182 -1.97 3.97 9.16
N ALA A 183 -1.01 3.37 8.43
CA ALA A 183 -0.82 1.93 8.37
C ALA A 183 0.62 1.56 7.95
N ILE A 184 0.99 0.31 8.20
CA ILE A 184 2.20 -0.32 7.64
C ILE A 184 1.81 -1.13 6.41
N ASP A 185 2.48 -0.91 5.28
CA ASP A 185 2.25 -1.66 4.03
C ASP A 185 3.36 -2.70 3.81
N VAL A 186 2.96 -3.96 3.73
CA VAL A 186 3.88 -5.10 3.57
C VAL A 186 3.52 -5.93 2.34
N ASN A 187 4.53 -6.54 1.71
CA ASN A 187 4.32 -7.35 0.52
C ASN A 187 5.31 -8.53 0.46
N SER A 188 6.42 -8.38 -0.27
CA SER A 188 7.33 -9.47 -0.67
C SER A 188 7.97 -10.23 0.49
N LYS A 189 8.25 -9.59 1.62
CA LYS A 189 8.82 -10.25 2.82
C LYS A 189 7.88 -11.28 3.43
N LEU A 190 6.57 -11.14 3.20
CA LEU A 190 5.56 -12.07 3.70
C LEU A 190 5.09 -13.09 2.63
N GLU A 191 5.82 -13.24 1.54
CA GLU A 191 5.50 -14.17 0.46
C GLU A 191 6.36 -15.44 0.50
N SER A 192 5.81 -16.52 -0.06
CA SER A 192 6.54 -17.72 -0.46
C SER A 192 6.98 -17.65 -1.92
N SER A 193 6.16 -16.99 -2.76
CA SER A 193 6.47 -16.63 -4.15
C SER A 193 5.62 -15.40 -4.52
N PRO A 194 5.96 -14.66 -5.59
CA PRO A 194 5.22 -13.45 -5.95
C PRO A 194 3.70 -13.67 -6.08
N GLY A 195 2.92 -12.97 -5.27
CA GLY A 195 1.47 -13.09 -5.21
C GLY A 195 0.92 -14.16 -4.25
N ILE A 196 1.77 -15.03 -3.71
CA ILE A 196 1.38 -16.09 -2.77
C ILE A 196 1.93 -15.77 -1.38
N LYS A 197 1.03 -15.45 -0.45
CA LYS A 197 1.42 -15.11 0.91
C LYS A 197 1.79 -16.35 1.72
N ASN A 198 2.85 -16.26 2.50
CA ASN A 198 3.14 -17.22 3.55
C ASN A 198 2.34 -16.83 4.79
N MET A 199 1.23 -17.54 5.03
CA MET A 199 0.26 -17.18 6.09
C MET A 199 0.86 -17.28 7.51
N GLU A 200 1.88 -18.13 7.70
CA GLU A 200 2.61 -18.19 8.97
C GLU A 200 3.42 -16.90 9.21
N LYS A 201 4.13 -16.42 8.16
CA LYS A 201 4.85 -15.14 8.24
C LYS A 201 3.89 -13.97 8.47
N VAL A 202 2.73 -13.98 7.79
CA VAL A 202 1.69 -12.95 8.00
C VAL A 202 1.22 -12.94 9.44
N ARG A 203 0.90 -14.09 10.00
CA ARG A 203 0.47 -14.24 11.41
C ARG A 203 1.52 -13.72 12.38
N LYS A 204 2.78 -14.17 12.24
CA LYS A 204 3.90 -13.71 13.09
C LYS A 204 4.11 -12.20 13.00
N PHE A 205 3.95 -11.62 11.80
CA PHE A 205 4.06 -10.16 11.62
C PHE A 205 2.94 -9.42 12.35
N VAL A 206 1.70 -9.88 12.24
CA VAL A 206 0.55 -9.29 12.95
C VAL A 206 0.75 -9.36 14.47
N GLU A 207 1.14 -10.52 14.99
CA GLU A 207 1.41 -10.74 16.43
C GLU A 207 2.55 -9.84 16.94
N ALA A 208 3.61 -9.66 16.15
CA ALA A 208 4.74 -8.80 16.52
C ALA A 208 4.39 -7.30 16.55
N LEU A 209 3.34 -6.85 15.84
CA LEU A 209 2.94 -5.45 15.78
C LEU A 209 1.79 -5.07 16.74
N ARG A 210 1.06 -6.04 17.22
CA ARG A 210 -0.04 -5.86 18.19
C ARG A 210 0.37 -6.16 19.60
#